data_27b979ce10a48cc64c71ed8070912450
#
_entry.id   27b979ce10a48cc64c71ed8070912450
#
_cell.length_a   1.000
_cell.length_b   1.000
_cell.length_c   1.000
_cell.angle_alpha   90.00
_cell.angle_beta   90.00
_cell.angle_gamma   90.00
#
_symmetry.space_group_name_H-M   'P 1'
#
loop_
_entity.id
_entity.type
_entity.pdbx_description
1 polymer ?
#
loop_
_entity_poly.entity_id
_entity_poly.type
_entity_poly.pdbx_seq_one_letter_code
_entity_poly.pdbx_strand_id
1 'polypeptide(L)'
;MPHPRCLIASLLAAITLALAACSTDTAGKDAVAVGGTFQFHSPGGETVITYPEADRKPIADITGPSVTDPNTDVKLADYQDKIVVLNAWGQWCGPCRTEVDDLEEVQEHLAKTGGTVIGINVKDTQSLAKDFIQDNGITYPSIYDPPFKLAASLGGIPASVVPTTIVLDKQHRPAVVFLRQITAQELLDAIKPLETA
;
A
#
# COMPACT_ATOMS: atom_id res chain seq x y z
N MET A 1 13.33 71.66 -19.77
CA MET A 1 12.08 70.88 -19.51
C MET A 1 12.32 69.49 -20.05
N PRO A 2 12.44 68.45 -19.23
CA PRO A 2 12.66 67.09 -19.69
C PRO A 2 11.36 66.46 -20.17
N HIS A 3 11.42 65.77 -21.29
CA HIS A 3 10.28 65.16 -21.98
C HIS A 3 9.77 63.91 -21.23
N PRO A 4 8.47 63.75 -21.03
CA PRO A 4 7.89 62.62 -20.27
C PRO A 4 7.90 61.27 -20.99
N ARG A 5 8.56 61.18 -22.16
CA ARG A 5 8.61 59.96 -22.99
C ARG A 5 9.60 58.90 -22.53
N CYS A 6 10.64 59.25 -21.75
CA CYS A 6 11.65 58.30 -21.30
C CYS A 6 11.28 57.51 -20.03
N LEU A 7 10.31 57.96 -19.23
CA LEU A 7 9.94 57.29 -18.00
C LEU A 7 8.94 56.13 -18.20
N ILE A 8 8.20 56.12 -19.32
CA ILE A 8 7.24 55.04 -19.63
C ILE A 8 7.93 53.79 -20.20
N ALA A 9 9.05 53.98 -20.91
CA ALA A 9 9.80 52.86 -21.49
C ALA A 9 10.53 52.02 -20.42
N SER A 10 10.91 52.60 -19.29
CA SER A 10 11.63 51.90 -18.22
C SER A 10 10.69 51.10 -17.31
N LEU A 11 9.41 51.43 -17.23
CA LEU A 11 8.44 50.66 -16.45
C LEU A 11 7.94 49.41 -17.19
N LEU A 12 7.87 49.43 -18.51
CA LEU A 12 7.46 48.29 -19.32
C LEU A 12 8.50 47.17 -19.38
N ALA A 13 9.80 47.51 -19.28
CA ALA A 13 10.90 46.52 -19.27
C ALA A 13 10.99 45.76 -17.92
N ALA A 14 10.52 46.33 -16.82
CA ALA A 14 10.54 45.70 -15.51
C ALA A 14 9.39 44.70 -15.30
N ILE A 15 8.26 44.83 -16.02
CA ILE A 15 7.11 43.97 -15.91
C ILE A 15 7.30 42.67 -16.72
N THR A 16 8.09 42.65 -17.76
CA THR A 16 8.33 41.45 -18.58
C THR A 16 9.30 40.45 -17.97
N LEU A 17 10.12 40.85 -17.00
CA LEU A 17 11.03 39.93 -16.30
C LEU A 17 10.34 39.16 -15.13
N ALA A 18 9.18 39.58 -14.68
CA ALA A 18 8.49 38.98 -13.56
C ALA A 18 7.57 37.77 -13.95
N LEU A 19 7.34 37.53 -15.25
CA LEU A 19 6.49 36.43 -15.73
C LEU A 19 7.27 35.18 -16.19
N ALA A 20 8.59 35.16 -16.11
CA ALA A 20 9.40 34.01 -16.52
C ALA A 20 9.75 33.04 -15.36
N ALA A 21 9.20 33.23 -14.17
CA ALA A 21 9.53 32.43 -12.97
C ALA A 21 8.45 31.37 -12.58
N CYS A 22 7.48 31.10 -13.44
CA CYS A 22 6.49 30.08 -13.20
C CYS A 22 6.43 29.10 -14.38
N SER A 23 7.46 28.29 -14.54
CA SER A 23 7.36 27.02 -15.28
C SER A 23 8.62 26.20 -15.03
N THR A 24 8.63 25.50 -13.90
CA THR A 24 9.30 24.22 -13.82
C THR A 24 8.28 23.26 -13.27
N ASP A 25 7.63 22.54 -14.19
CA ASP A 25 6.93 21.32 -13.92
C ASP A 25 7.91 20.30 -13.32
N THR A 26 8.05 20.35 -12.01
CA THR A 26 8.69 19.31 -11.20
C THR A 26 7.74 18.81 -10.13
N ALA A 27 6.44 19.03 -10.32
CA ALA A 27 5.39 18.51 -9.43
C ALA A 27 5.05 17.04 -9.71
N GLY A 28 6.01 16.21 -10.08
CA GLY A 28 5.75 14.82 -10.41
C GLY A 28 6.85 13.83 -10.02
N LYS A 29 8.00 14.32 -9.52
CA LYS A 29 9.12 13.43 -9.19
C LYS A 29 9.51 13.39 -7.72
N ASP A 30 9.00 14.26 -6.88
CA ASP A 30 9.42 14.40 -5.48
C ASP A 30 8.31 14.19 -4.45
N ALA A 31 7.26 13.44 -4.79
CA ALA A 31 6.32 12.95 -3.79
C ALA A 31 6.89 11.71 -3.07
N VAL A 32 8.21 11.67 -2.83
CA VAL A 32 8.88 10.60 -2.09
C VAL A 32 9.21 11.12 -0.70
N ALA A 33 8.39 10.70 0.27
CA ALA A 33 8.71 10.58 1.68
C ALA A 33 9.34 11.81 2.36
N VAL A 34 8.55 12.81 2.68
CA VAL A 34 8.82 13.64 3.86
C VAL A 34 8.54 12.78 5.08
N GLY A 35 9.58 12.25 5.74
CA GLY A 35 9.43 11.57 7.01
C GLY A 35 9.89 10.11 7.10
N GLY A 36 10.51 9.52 6.07
CA GLY A 36 11.12 8.19 6.18
C GLY A 36 10.15 6.99 6.15
N THR A 37 8.83 7.21 6.09
CA THR A 37 7.80 6.17 5.97
C THR A 37 7.22 6.10 4.57
N PHE A 38 6.71 4.93 4.20
CA PHE A 38 6.02 4.70 2.94
C PHE A 38 4.81 5.62 2.76
N GLN A 39 4.66 6.18 1.56
CA GLN A 39 3.46 6.90 1.12
C GLN A 39 2.97 6.27 -0.18
N PHE A 40 1.70 5.90 -0.20
CA PHE A 40 1.10 5.30 -1.38
C PHE A 40 0.87 6.36 -2.46
N HIS A 41 1.23 6.01 -3.67
CA HIS A 41 0.96 6.81 -4.86
C HIS A 41 0.61 5.88 -6.03
N SER A 42 -0.51 6.14 -6.71
CA SER A 42 -0.92 5.41 -7.91
C SER A 42 -0.90 6.37 -9.12
N PRO A 43 0.22 6.45 -9.84
CA PRO A 43 0.30 7.29 -11.02
C PRO A 43 -0.60 6.73 -12.13
N GLY A 44 -1.39 7.61 -12.77
CA GLY A 44 -2.22 7.22 -13.91
C GLY A 44 -3.37 6.26 -13.63
N GLY A 45 -3.69 5.97 -12.37
CA GLY A 45 -4.77 5.04 -12.00
C GLY A 45 -4.40 3.56 -12.22
N GLU A 46 -3.11 3.24 -12.24
CA GLU A 46 -2.64 1.86 -12.33
C GLU A 46 -3.14 1.01 -11.16
N THR A 47 -3.45 -0.25 -11.44
CA THR A 47 -3.93 -1.22 -10.45
C THR A 47 -2.83 -2.16 -9.94
N VAL A 48 -1.64 -2.11 -10.54
CA VAL A 48 -0.44 -2.81 -10.07
C VAL A 48 0.71 -1.82 -10.03
N ILE A 49 1.23 -1.55 -8.85
CA ILE A 49 2.29 -0.59 -8.61
C ILE A 49 3.50 -1.30 -8.06
N THR A 50 4.63 -1.25 -8.77
CA THR A 50 5.90 -1.83 -8.35
C THR A 50 6.85 -0.74 -7.87
N TYR A 51 7.48 -0.94 -6.72
CA TYR A 51 8.45 -0.03 -6.14
C TYR A 51 9.86 -0.59 -6.30
N PRO A 52 10.76 0.11 -7.06
CA PRO A 52 12.18 -0.25 -7.12
C PRO A 52 12.79 -0.28 -5.71
N GLU A 53 13.74 -1.18 -5.47
CA GLU A 53 14.31 -1.37 -4.14
C GLU A 53 14.87 -0.06 -3.52
N ALA A 54 15.53 0.75 -4.32
CA ALA A 54 16.10 2.03 -3.89
C ALA A 54 15.05 3.05 -3.39
N ASP A 55 13.80 2.91 -3.85
CA ASP A 55 12.71 3.84 -3.55
C ASP A 55 11.80 3.33 -2.41
N ARG A 56 11.97 2.06 -2.00
CA ARG A 56 11.15 1.46 -0.95
C ARG A 56 11.41 2.12 0.40
N LYS A 57 10.32 2.38 1.14
CA LYS A 57 10.35 2.86 2.52
C LYS A 57 9.49 1.93 3.37
N PRO A 58 9.83 1.68 4.64
CA PRO A 58 9.01 0.84 5.49
C PRO A 58 7.64 1.46 5.74
N ILE A 59 6.63 0.61 5.86
CA ILE A 59 5.33 1.01 6.41
C ILE A 59 5.47 1.23 7.92
N ALA A 60 4.51 1.95 8.51
CA ALA A 60 4.39 1.96 9.96
C ALA A 60 4.05 0.56 10.46
N ASP A 61 4.50 0.22 11.67
CA ASP A 61 4.12 -1.04 12.28
C ASP A 61 2.59 -1.13 12.44
N ILE A 62 2.05 -2.30 12.14
CA ILE A 62 0.62 -2.57 12.25
C ILE A 62 0.36 -3.68 13.26
N THR A 63 -0.66 -3.46 14.08
CA THR A 63 -1.17 -4.43 15.02
C THR A 63 -2.68 -4.24 15.18
N GLY A 64 -3.38 -5.31 15.47
CA GLY A 64 -4.80 -5.26 15.76
C GLY A 64 -5.36 -6.60 16.21
N PRO A 65 -6.59 -6.60 16.78
CA PRO A 65 -7.21 -7.81 17.28
C PRO A 65 -7.42 -8.83 16.15
N SER A 66 -7.23 -10.10 16.46
CA SER A 66 -7.49 -11.19 15.53
C SER A 66 -8.98 -11.29 15.23
N VAL A 67 -9.33 -11.60 13.98
CA VAL A 67 -10.72 -11.95 13.60
C VAL A 67 -11.21 -13.16 14.37
N THR A 68 -10.38 -14.20 14.55
CA THR A 68 -10.78 -15.47 15.14
C THR A 68 -10.76 -15.49 16.66
N ASP A 69 -9.88 -14.69 17.28
CA ASP A 69 -9.77 -14.52 18.74
C ASP A 69 -9.54 -13.04 19.12
N PRO A 70 -10.58 -12.31 19.55
CA PRO A 70 -10.47 -10.89 19.87
C PRO A 70 -9.57 -10.56 21.06
N ASN A 71 -9.12 -11.58 21.84
CA ASN A 71 -8.19 -11.38 22.95
C ASN A 71 -6.72 -11.54 22.53
N THR A 72 -6.48 -11.87 21.26
CA THR A 72 -5.14 -12.05 20.70
C THR A 72 -4.90 -11.00 19.61
N ASP A 73 -3.78 -10.32 19.66
CA ASP A 73 -3.37 -9.40 18.59
C ASP A 73 -2.56 -10.13 17.52
N VAL A 74 -2.79 -9.74 16.28
CA VAL A 74 -1.91 -10.04 15.13
C VAL A 74 -0.99 -8.84 14.93
N LYS A 75 0.32 -9.07 14.87
CA LYS A 75 1.34 -8.01 14.79
C LYS A 75 2.27 -8.26 13.63
N LEU A 76 2.52 -7.24 12.81
CA LEU A 76 3.53 -7.31 11.75
C LEU A 76 4.92 -7.53 12.34
N ALA A 77 5.20 -6.94 13.49
CA ALA A 77 6.47 -7.07 14.20
C ALA A 77 6.87 -8.52 14.56
N ASP A 78 5.92 -9.46 14.62
CA ASP A 78 6.20 -10.88 14.87
C ASP A 78 6.90 -11.57 13.67
N TYR A 79 6.93 -10.90 12.51
CA TYR A 79 7.51 -11.39 11.25
C TYR A 79 8.72 -10.59 10.78
N GLN A 80 9.56 -10.11 11.71
CA GLN A 80 10.78 -9.38 11.35
C GLN A 80 11.71 -10.24 10.49
N ASP A 81 12.36 -9.60 9.51
CA ASP A 81 13.23 -10.25 8.52
C ASP A 81 12.53 -11.32 7.67
N LYS A 82 11.19 -11.23 7.56
CA LYS A 82 10.36 -12.13 6.74
C LYS A 82 9.62 -11.35 5.66
N ILE A 83 9.36 -12.05 4.55
CA ILE A 83 8.45 -11.54 3.52
C ILE A 83 7.02 -11.70 4.06
N VAL A 84 6.24 -10.63 3.96
CA VAL A 84 4.84 -10.62 4.41
C VAL A 84 3.96 -10.11 3.26
N VAL A 85 2.83 -10.77 3.06
CA VAL A 85 1.78 -10.31 2.16
C VAL A 85 0.62 -9.80 3.00
N LEU A 86 0.24 -8.53 2.83
CA LEU A 86 -0.96 -7.96 3.46
C LEU A 86 -2.10 -8.00 2.45
N ASN A 87 -3.28 -8.48 2.87
CA ASN A 87 -4.47 -8.51 2.03
C ASN A 87 -5.67 -7.89 2.74
N ALA A 88 -6.17 -6.76 2.23
CA ALA A 88 -7.41 -6.16 2.72
C ALA A 88 -8.61 -6.86 2.07
N TRP A 89 -9.50 -7.41 2.89
CA TRP A 89 -10.60 -8.27 2.45
C TRP A 89 -11.89 -8.07 3.25
N GLY A 90 -12.99 -8.60 2.74
CA GLY A 90 -14.26 -8.70 3.45
C GLY A 90 -15.09 -9.84 2.89
N GLN A 91 -15.90 -10.51 3.73
CA GLN A 91 -16.75 -11.62 3.29
C GLN A 91 -17.81 -11.17 2.25
N TRP A 92 -18.19 -9.90 2.27
CA TRP A 92 -19.12 -9.26 1.34
C TRP A 92 -18.50 -9.01 -0.06
N CYS A 93 -17.18 -9.08 -0.17
CA CYS A 93 -16.42 -8.75 -1.39
C CYS A 93 -16.31 -9.99 -2.29
N GLY A 94 -17.00 -9.99 -3.42
CA GLY A 94 -16.99 -11.11 -4.39
C GLY A 94 -15.57 -11.48 -4.85
N PRO A 95 -14.76 -10.56 -5.38
CA PRO A 95 -13.38 -10.83 -5.79
C PRO A 95 -12.50 -11.37 -4.65
N CYS A 96 -12.67 -10.88 -3.39
CA CYS A 96 -11.90 -11.38 -2.25
C CYS A 96 -12.19 -12.87 -1.98
N ARG A 97 -13.43 -13.29 -2.18
CA ARG A 97 -13.84 -14.69 -2.01
C ARG A 97 -13.25 -15.61 -3.06
N THR A 98 -12.96 -15.07 -4.24
CA THR A 98 -12.39 -15.85 -5.34
C THR A 98 -10.88 -16.06 -5.19
N GLU A 99 -10.17 -15.15 -4.51
CA GLU A 99 -8.71 -15.22 -4.34
C GLU A 99 -8.23 -15.98 -3.10
N VAL A 100 -9.15 -16.57 -2.30
CA VAL A 100 -8.81 -17.27 -1.06
C VAL A 100 -7.83 -18.42 -1.28
N ASP A 101 -8.10 -19.29 -2.28
CA ASP A 101 -7.25 -20.43 -2.58
C ASP A 101 -5.87 -19.99 -3.08
N ASP A 102 -5.82 -18.90 -3.86
CA ASP A 102 -4.58 -18.28 -4.32
C ASP A 102 -3.74 -17.76 -3.14
N LEU A 103 -4.38 -17.12 -2.14
CA LEU A 103 -3.70 -16.64 -0.94
C LEU A 103 -3.24 -17.79 -0.03
N GLU A 104 -3.97 -18.89 0.06
CA GLU A 104 -3.54 -20.09 0.79
C GLU A 104 -2.31 -20.74 0.14
N GLU A 105 -2.24 -20.84 -1.21
CA GLU A 105 -1.06 -21.32 -1.91
C GLU A 105 0.17 -20.44 -1.58
N VAL A 106 0.00 -19.12 -1.56
CA VAL A 106 1.06 -18.17 -1.18
C VAL A 106 1.43 -18.32 0.30
N GLN A 107 0.45 -18.54 1.20
CA GLN A 107 0.70 -18.81 2.61
C GLN A 107 1.56 -20.06 2.79
N GLU A 108 1.23 -21.15 2.13
CA GLU A 108 2.02 -22.39 2.15
C GLU A 108 3.46 -22.18 1.66
N HIS A 109 3.63 -21.34 0.63
CA HIS A 109 4.96 -20.99 0.11
C HIS A 109 5.77 -20.19 1.14
N LEU A 110 5.21 -19.11 1.67
CA LEU A 110 5.87 -18.20 2.62
C LEU A 110 6.21 -18.89 3.95
N ALA A 111 5.34 -19.76 4.44
CA ALA A 111 5.54 -20.49 5.71
C ALA A 111 6.84 -21.29 5.74
N LYS A 112 7.36 -21.75 4.59
CA LYS A 112 8.63 -22.51 4.47
C LYS A 112 9.83 -21.68 4.93
N THR A 113 9.73 -20.35 4.86
CA THR A 113 10.80 -19.42 5.28
C THR A 113 10.41 -18.59 6.51
N GLY A 114 9.26 -18.89 7.10
CA GLY A 114 8.69 -18.19 8.26
C GLY A 114 8.01 -16.87 7.92
N GLY A 115 7.75 -16.60 6.62
CA GLY A 115 6.88 -15.52 6.16
C GLY A 115 5.40 -15.89 6.30
N THR A 116 4.52 -14.97 5.97
CA THR A 116 3.08 -15.17 6.11
C THR A 116 2.26 -14.24 5.23
N VAL A 117 1.01 -14.62 4.98
CA VAL A 117 -0.06 -13.70 4.62
C VAL A 117 -0.67 -13.14 5.91
N ILE A 118 -1.01 -11.87 5.96
CA ILE A 118 -1.83 -11.26 7.02
C ILE A 118 -3.06 -10.62 6.36
N GLY A 119 -4.23 -11.14 6.64
CA GLY A 119 -5.48 -10.53 6.25
C GLY A 119 -5.77 -9.26 7.06
N ILE A 120 -6.44 -8.30 6.46
CA ILE A 120 -7.02 -7.13 7.14
C ILE A 120 -8.49 -7.12 6.78
N ASN A 121 -9.33 -7.58 7.71
CA ASN A 121 -10.77 -7.66 7.48
C ASN A 121 -11.42 -6.30 7.68
N VAL A 122 -12.15 -5.83 6.66
CA VAL A 122 -12.72 -4.49 6.62
C VAL A 122 -14.21 -4.49 6.29
N LYS A 123 -14.94 -3.52 6.83
CA LYS A 123 -16.38 -3.29 6.58
C LYS A 123 -17.23 -4.54 6.82
N ASP A 124 -16.91 -5.30 7.85
CA ASP A 124 -17.52 -6.58 8.18
C ASP A 124 -17.93 -6.63 9.64
N THR A 125 -18.72 -7.63 10.01
CA THR A 125 -18.91 -8.00 11.42
C THR A 125 -17.94 -9.11 11.77
N GLN A 126 -17.48 -9.14 13.02
CA GLN A 126 -16.48 -10.13 13.45
C GLN A 126 -16.99 -11.57 13.31
N SER A 127 -18.29 -11.82 13.58
CA SER A 127 -18.88 -13.15 13.43
C SER A 127 -18.85 -13.62 11.99
N LEU A 128 -19.33 -12.80 11.04
CA LEU A 128 -19.34 -13.15 9.61
C LEU A 128 -17.93 -13.35 9.04
N ALA A 129 -16.98 -12.51 9.46
CA ALA A 129 -15.57 -12.67 9.07
C ALA A 129 -14.97 -13.96 9.63
N LYS A 130 -15.27 -14.30 10.90
CA LYS A 130 -14.81 -15.55 11.54
C LYS A 130 -15.41 -16.78 10.88
N ASP A 131 -16.73 -16.78 10.63
CA ASP A 131 -17.42 -17.86 9.96
C ASP A 131 -16.81 -18.08 8.55
N PHE A 132 -16.56 -16.98 7.81
CA PHE A 132 -15.94 -17.05 6.49
C PHE A 132 -14.53 -17.70 6.54
N ILE A 133 -13.69 -17.31 7.51
CA ILE A 133 -12.37 -17.93 7.71
C ILE A 133 -12.49 -19.44 7.94
N GLN A 134 -13.42 -19.85 8.80
CA GLN A 134 -13.63 -21.27 9.14
C GLN A 134 -14.17 -22.07 7.97
N ASP A 135 -15.17 -21.54 7.28
CA ASP A 135 -15.86 -22.23 6.17
C ASP A 135 -14.94 -22.41 4.94
N ASN A 136 -13.97 -21.53 4.76
CA ASN A 136 -13.02 -21.60 3.65
C ASN A 136 -11.64 -22.16 4.05
N GLY A 137 -11.45 -22.60 5.30
CA GLY A 137 -10.22 -23.21 5.76
C GLY A 137 -9.00 -22.27 5.74
N ILE A 138 -9.21 -20.95 5.89
CA ILE A 138 -8.15 -19.95 5.87
C ILE A 138 -7.22 -20.15 7.06
N THR A 139 -5.93 -20.36 6.80
CA THR A 139 -4.91 -20.69 7.81
C THR A 139 -4.08 -19.48 8.26
N TYR A 140 -3.98 -18.43 7.44
CA TYR A 140 -3.23 -17.24 7.77
C TYR A 140 -3.98 -16.30 8.74
N PRO A 141 -3.24 -15.57 9.60
CA PRO A 141 -3.86 -14.66 10.56
C PRO A 141 -4.54 -13.48 9.87
N SER A 142 -5.63 -12.98 10.47
CA SER A 142 -6.33 -11.80 10.00
C SER A 142 -6.60 -10.81 11.13
N ILE A 143 -6.29 -9.53 10.90
CA ILE A 143 -6.63 -8.40 11.78
C ILE A 143 -8.08 -7.98 11.51
N TYR A 144 -8.85 -7.74 12.57
CA TYR A 144 -10.20 -7.19 12.49
C TYR A 144 -10.16 -5.66 12.57
N ASP A 145 -10.34 -4.98 11.43
CA ASP A 145 -10.32 -3.52 11.31
C ASP A 145 -11.49 -3.02 10.44
N PRO A 146 -12.74 -3.11 10.92
CA PRO A 146 -13.92 -2.75 10.13
C PRO A 146 -13.88 -1.35 9.51
N PRO A 147 -13.39 -0.30 10.20
CA PRO A 147 -13.29 1.03 9.62
C PRO A 147 -12.07 1.23 8.71
N PHE A 148 -11.22 0.23 8.58
CA PHE A 148 -9.94 0.27 7.85
C PHE A 148 -9.02 1.42 8.31
N LYS A 149 -8.82 1.53 9.61
CA LYS A 149 -7.89 2.53 10.19
C LYS A 149 -6.45 2.30 9.76
N LEU A 150 -6.08 1.03 9.55
CA LEU A 150 -4.74 0.64 9.12
C LEU A 150 -4.36 1.18 7.74
N ALA A 151 -5.33 1.60 6.90
CA ALA A 151 -5.04 2.24 5.62
C ALA A 151 -4.07 3.42 5.74
N ALA A 152 -4.16 4.20 6.83
CA ALA A 152 -3.24 5.30 7.12
C ALA A 152 -1.80 4.80 7.38
N SER A 153 -1.65 3.72 8.16
CA SER A 153 -0.35 3.07 8.43
C SER A 153 0.26 2.43 7.18
N LEU A 154 -0.58 2.09 6.22
CA LEU A 154 -0.20 1.54 4.91
C LEU A 154 0.08 2.65 3.87
N GLY A 155 0.45 3.85 4.31
CA GLY A 155 0.81 4.97 3.45
C GLY A 155 -0.40 5.67 2.81
N GLY A 156 -1.60 5.48 3.33
CA GLY A 156 -2.81 6.11 2.81
C GLY A 156 -3.37 5.42 1.56
N ILE A 157 -3.26 4.09 1.49
CA ILE A 157 -3.93 3.34 0.40
C ILE A 157 -5.44 3.62 0.40
N PRO A 158 -6.10 3.59 -0.77
CA PRO A 158 -7.52 3.91 -0.85
C PRO A 158 -8.38 2.90 -0.08
N ALA A 159 -8.98 3.31 1.04
CA ALA A 159 -9.85 2.45 1.86
C ALA A 159 -11.12 1.97 1.14
N SER A 160 -11.43 2.51 -0.03
CA SER A 160 -12.56 2.12 -0.87
C SER A 160 -12.23 0.96 -1.82
N VAL A 161 -10.96 0.66 -2.05
CA VAL A 161 -10.51 -0.39 -2.97
C VAL A 161 -10.26 -1.68 -2.19
N VAL A 162 -11.11 -2.69 -2.43
CA VAL A 162 -11.05 -4.01 -1.81
C VAL A 162 -11.38 -5.04 -2.91
N PRO A 163 -10.53 -6.05 -3.16
CA PRO A 163 -9.31 -6.36 -2.44
C PRO A 163 -8.16 -5.40 -2.77
N THR A 164 -7.26 -5.24 -1.80
CA THR A 164 -5.96 -4.63 -1.98
C THR A 164 -4.91 -5.54 -1.37
N THR A 165 -3.88 -5.90 -2.15
CA THR A 165 -2.81 -6.78 -1.70
C THR A 165 -1.47 -6.06 -1.79
N ILE A 166 -0.67 -6.13 -0.73
CA ILE A 166 0.65 -5.49 -0.63
C ILE A 166 1.69 -6.56 -0.32
N VAL A 167 2.69 -6.70 -1.18
CA VAL A 167 3.85 -7.57 -0.92
C VAL A 167 4.93 -6.73 -0.25
N LEU A 168 5.30 -7.11 0.97
CA LEU A 168 6.36 -6.48 1.74
C LEU A 168 7.65 -7.31 1.66
N ASP A 169 8.78 -6.63 1.49
CA ASP A 169 10.10 -7.25 1.62
C ASP A 169 10.48 -7.51 3.10
N LYS A 170 11.66 -8.10 3.33
CA LYS A 170 12.16 -8.46 4.67
C LYS A 170 12.32 -7.28 5.63
N GLN A 171 12.36 -6.04 5.13
CA GLN A 171 12.40 -4.80 5.92
C GLN A 171 11.00 -4.16 6.05
N HIS A 172 9.95 -4.90 5.72
CA HIS A 172 8.56 -4.46 5.69
C HIS A 172 8.34 -3.21 4.83
N ARG A 173 9.05 -3.14 3.70
CA ARG A 173 8.90 -2.09 2.69
C ARG A 173 8.04 -2.63 1.54
N PRO A 174 6.99 -1.93 1.10
CA PRO A 174 6.19 -2.34 -0.04
C PRO A 174 7.06 -2.51 -1.30
N ALA A 175 7.01 -3.69 -1.89
CA ALA A 175 7.64 -4.01 -3.16
C ALA A 175 6.63 -3.93 -4.31
N VAL A 176 5.42 -4.45 -4.10
CA VAL A 176 4.33 -4.40 -5.07
C VAL A 176 3.01 -4.17 -4.34
N VAL A 177 2.15 -3.36 -4.92
CA VAL A 177 0.76 -3.14 -4.49
C VAL A 177 -0.18 -3.52 -5.62
N PHE A 178 -1.16 -4.35 -5.33
CA PHE A 178 -2.25 -4.72 -6.24
C PHE A 178 -3.56 -4.10 -5.71
N LEU A 179 -4.23 -3.33 -6.55
CA LEU A 179 -5.53 -2.71 -6.27
C LEU A 179 -6.67 -3.45 -6.99
N ARG A 180 -6.57 -4.74 -7.04
CA ARG A 180 -7.52 -5.67 -7.69
C ARG A 180 -7.33 -7.07 -7.17
N GLN A 181 -8.23 -7.97 -7.56
CA GLN A 181 -8.03 -9.41 -7.39
C GLN A 181 -6.70 -9.87 -7.98
N ILE A 182 -6.08 -10.82 -7.31
CA ILE A 182 -4.79 -11.42 -7.68
C ILE A 182 -4.94 -12.92 -7.94
N THR A 183 -3.88 -13.51 -8.50
CA THR A 183 -3.66 -14.95 -8.57
C THR A 183 -2.41 -15.34 -7.76
N ALA A 184 -2.31 -16.59 -7.35
CA ALA A 184 -1.13 -17.12 -6.66
C ALA A 184 0.14 -16.87 -7.50
N GLN A 185 0.09 -17.12 -8.81
CA GLN A 185 1.23 -16.91 -9.70
C GLN A 185 1.73 -15.46 -9.70
N GLU A 186 0.82 -14.47 -9.76
CA GLU A 186 1.20 -13.06 -9.71
C GLU A 186 1.90 -12.69 -8.41
N LEU A 187 1.42 -13.21 -7.27
CA LEU A 187 2.06 -12.99 -5.97
C LEU A 187 3.41 -13.70 -5.87
N LEU A 188 3.50 -14.95 -6.30
CA LEU A 188 4.78 -15.70 -6.30
C LEU A 188 5.83 -15.04 -7.18
N ASP A 189 5.43 -14.52 -8.35
CA ASP A 189 6.33 -13.75 -9.23
C ASP A 189 6.82 -12.45 -8.58
N ALA A 190 5.96 -11.78 -7.77
CA ALA A 190 6.34 -10.60 -7.02
C ALA A 190 7.24 -10.93 -5.80
N ILE A 191 7.06 -12.08 -5.18
CA ILE A 191 7.81 -12.55 -3.99
C ILE A 191 9.21 -13.03 -4.39
N LYS A 192 9.33 -13.78 -5.47
CA LYS A 192 10.58 -14.45 -5.89
C LYS A 192 11.83 -13.56 -5.90
N PRO A 193 11.82 -12.31 -6.41
CA PRO A 193 12.99 -11.43 -6.33
C PRO A 193 13.37 -11.03 -4.89
N LEU A 194 12.42 -11.06 -3.95
CA LEU A 194 12.63 -10.66 -2.55
C LEU A 194 13.26 -11.76 -1.71
N GLU A 195 13.15 -13.01 -2.14
CA GLU A 195 13.74 -14.15 -1.43
C GLU A 195 15.26 -14.16 -1.49
N THR A 196 15.81 -13.65 -2.59
CA THR A 196 17.25 -13.62 -2.88
C THR A 196 17.94 -12.31 -2.49
N ALA A 197 17.15 -11.31 -2.06
CA ALA A 197 17.62 -9.99 -1.65
C ALA A 197 18.06 -9.97 -0.17
#